data_5bc9b4bb042239c916ecab27f7478905
#
_entry.id   5bc9b4bb042239c916ecab27f7478905
#
_cell.length_a   1.000
_cell.length_b   1.000
_cell.length_c   1.000
_cell.angle_alpha   90.00
_cell.angle_beta   90.00
_cell.angle_gamma   90.00
#
_symmetry.space_group_name_H-M   'P 1'
#
loop_
_entity.id
_entity.type
_entity.pdbx_description
1 polymer ?
#
loop_
_entity_poly.entity_id
_entity_poly.type
_entity_poly.pdbx_seq_one_letter_code
_entity_poly.pdbx_strand_id
1 'polypeptide(L)'
;YVFVECFAYARQVIGAERGIGKVPTGFRNKLSLAAHQKAAAFTSESAQSRLVLAFVSAAFAVLMTTGHGLTYLTALFETLTDNTLLVQWSLLVSIMGLMVVVSLPLEWLIRYRLRERFGYQRRSRKEWFKRTVGISTAGLAAALPATALLLILCEVTGPYWWLLLWMLYLAWLFWRWRLSLMRGQLWSLSLIHI
;
A
#
# COMPACT_ATOMS: atom_id res chain seq x y z
N TYR A 1 3.00 0.19 13.68
CA TYR A 1 2.30 0.38 12.40
C TYR A 1 0.86 -0.15 12.45
N VAL A 2 0.65 -1.46 12.70
CA VAL A 2 -0.68 -2.09 12.75
C VAL A 2 -1.63 -1.41 13.73
N PHE A 3 -1.17 -1.03 14.92
CA PHE A 3 -1.98 -0.32 15.90
C PHE A 3 -2.51 1.02 15.38
N VAL A 4 -1.67 1.80 14.70
CA VAL A 4 -2.06 3.09 14.11
C VAL A 4 -3.09 2.89 13.00
N GLU A 5 -2.91 1.89 12.16
CA GLU A 5 -3.90 1.54 11.12
C GLU A 5 -5.23 1.07 11.72
N CYS A 6 -5.18 0.18 12.72
CA CYS A 6 -6.39 -0.26 13.43
C CYS A 6 -7.16 0.92 14.02
N PHE A 7 -6.46 1.85 14.66
CA PHE A 7 -7.07 3.06 15.22
C PHE A 7 -7.69 3.95 14.13
N ALA A 8 -6.96 4.17 13.02
CA ALA A 8 -7.45 4.99 11.91
C ALA A 8 -8.69 4.37 11.25
N TYR A 9 -8.69 3.07 10.99
CA TYR A 9 -9.84 2.38 10.41
C TYR A 9 -11.02 2.28 11.37
N ALA A 10 -10.80 2.03 12.66
CA ALA A 10 -11.85 2.07 13.67
C ALA A 10 -12.55 3.44 13.72
N ARG A 11 -11.77 4.53 13.67
CA ARG A 11 -12.34 5.90 13.58
C ARG A 11 -13.15 6.11 12.29
N GLN A 12 -12.72 5.54 11.16
CA GLN A 12 -13.47 5.64 9.91
C GLN A 12 -14.81 4.91 9.98
N VAL A 13 -14.85 3.71 10.58
CA VAL A 13 -16.08 2.94 10.80
C VAL A 13 -17.04 3.74 11.67
N ILE A 14 -16.58 4.17 12.85
CA ILE A 14 -17.40 4.95 13.79
C ILE A 14 -17.91 6.25 13.16
N GLY A 15 -17.05 6.94 12.40
CA GLY A 15 -17.43 8.18 11.69
C GLY A 15 -18.50 7.96 10.61
N ALA A 16 -18.39 6.87 9.85
CA ALA A 16 -19.35 6.49 8.83
C ALA A 16 -20.73 6.13 9.43
N GLU A 17 -20.73 5.39 10.54
CA GLU A 17 -21.95 4.95 11.23
C GLU A 17 -22.69 6.11 11.93
N ARG A 18 -21.96 7.02 12.57
CA ARG A 18 -22.55 8.20 13.25
C ARG A 18 -23.27 9.13 12.27
N GLY A 19 -22.79 9.22 11.03
CA GLY A 19 -23.34 10.10 10.01
C GLY A 19 -24.48 9.49 9.17
N ILE A 20 -24.80 8.20 9.32
CA ILE A 20 -25.65 7.44 8.38
C ILE A 20 -27.10 7.92 8.32
N GLY A 21 -27.61 8.50 9.41
CA GLY A 21 -29.02 8.92 9.54
C GLY A 21 -29.36 10.28 8.93
N LYS A 22 -28.39 11.14 8.65
CA LYS A 22 -28.63 12.52 8.19
C LYS A 22 -27.59 12.94 7.16
N VAL A 23 -28.04 13.43 6.02
CA VAL A 23 -27.16 14.08 5.03
C VAL A 23 -26.67 15.40 5.62
N PRO A 24 -25.35 15.69 5.61
CA PRO A 24 -24.81 16.96 6.06
C PRO A 24 -25.46 18.14 5.35
N THR A 25 -25.69 19.24 6.06
CA THR A 25 -26.47 20.40 5.59
C THR A 25 -26.00 20.94 4.24
N GLY A 26 -24.69 20.97 3.98
CA GLY A 26 -24.12 21.45 2.71
C GLY A 26 -24.40 20.55 1.49
N PHE A 27 -24.85 19.31 1.70
CA PHE A 27 -25.07 18.32 0.62
C PHE A 27 -26.54 17.88 0.47
N ARG A 28 -27.46 18.40 1.28
CA ARG A 28 -28.88 18.01 1.27
C ARG A 28 -29.54 18.14 -0.10
N ASN A 29 -29.18 19.17 -0.85
CA ASN A 29 -29.76 19.45 -2.18
C ASN A 29 -29.06 18.67 -3.31
N LYS A 30 -27.93 18.01 -3.04
CA LYS A 30 -27.11 17.34 -4.06
C LYS A 30 -27.05 15.83 -3.89
N LEU A 31 -27.40 15.30 -2.72
CA LEU A 31 -27.24 13.90 -2.39
C LEU A 31 -28.52 13.36 -1.74
N SER A 32 -29.05 12.25 -2.28
CA SER A 32 -30.16 11.55 -1.64
C SER A 32 -29.70 10.81 -0.39
N LEU A 33 -30.59 10.64 0.60
CA LEU A 33 -30.28 9.89 1.82
C LEU A 33 -29.81 8.46 1.50
N ALA A 34 -30.44 7.80 0.53
CA ALA A 34 -30.06 6.46 0.10
C ALA A 34 -28.64 6.40 -0.49
N ALA A 35 -28.25 7.40 -1.29
CA ALA A 35 -26.88 7.48 -1.82
C ALA A 35 -25.86 7.73 -0.71
N HIS A 36 -26.20 8.56 0.30
CA HIS A 36 -25.36 8.80 1.46
C HIS A 36 -25.18 7.54 2.30
N GLN A 37 -26.25 6.82 2.59
CA GLN A 37 -26.22 5.55 3.33
C GLN A 37 -25.39 4.48 2.60
N LYS A 38 -25.54 4.39 1.28
CA LYS A 38 -24.73 3.49 0.44
C LYS A 38 -23.24 3.82 0.50
N ALA A 39 -22.89 5.10 0.45
CA ALA A 39 -21.50 5.56 0.57
C ALA A 39 -20.92 5.29 1.96
N ALA A 40 -21.69 5.50 3.02
CA ALA A 40 -21.29 5.21 4.39
C ALA A 40 -21.07 3.71 4.61
N ALA A 41 -21.98 2.85 4.14
CA ALA A 41 -21.83 1.40 4.18
C ALA A 41 -20.60 0.92 3.41
N PHE A 42 -20.35 1.45 2.21
CA PHE A 42 -19.14 1.14 1.45
C PHE A 42 -17.86 1.54 2.21
N THR A 43 -17.87 2.71 2.85
CA THR A 43 -16.72 3.19 3.62
C THR A 43 -16.45 2.30 4.83
N SER A 44 -17.48 1.90 5.58
CA SER A 44 -17.38 1.00 6.73
C SER A 44 -16.88 -0.38 6.32
N GLU A 45 -17.50 -1.02 5.32
CA GLU A 45 -17.04 -2.33 4.81
C GLU A 45 -15.62 -2.29 4.23
N SER A 46 -15.26 -1.19 3.57
CA SER A 46 -13.90 -1.00 3.04
C SER A 46 -12.86 -0.85 4.15
N ALA A 47 -13.19 -0.14 5.23
CA ALA A 47 -12.31 0.02 6.39
C ALA A 47 -12.12 -1.32 7.13
N GLN A 48 -13.20 -2.06 7.37
CA GLN A 48 -13.13 -3.40 7.98
C GLN A 48 -12.27 -4.37 7.16
N SER A 49 -12.45 -4.36 5.83
CA SER A 49 -11.66 -5.20 4.93
C SER A 49 -10.17 -4.86 4.96
N ARG A 50 -9.82 -3.57 5.09
CA ARG A 50 -8.42 -3.13 5.24
C ARG A 50 -7.82 -3.55 6.57
N LEU A 51 -8.63 -3.60 7.65
CA LEU A 51 -8.19 -4.17 8.92
C LEU A 51 -7.77 -5.64 8.76
N VAL A 52 -8.56 -6.44 8.05
CA VAL A 52 -8.19 -7.83 7.76
C VAL A 52 -6.84 -7.90 7.03
N LEU A 53 -6.62 -7.05 6.03
CA LEU A 53 -5.34 -7.00 5.32
C LEU A 53 -4.17 -6.62 6.26
N ALA A 54 -4.37 -5.64 7.16
CA ALA A 54 -3.37 -5.25 8.14
C ALA A 54 -3.01 -6.40 9.10
N PHE A 55 -4.01 -7.14 9.58
CA PHE A 55 -3.79 -8.33 10.44
C PHE A 55 -3.06 -9.45 9.70
N VAL A 56 -3.43 -9.73 8.44
CA VAL A 56 -2.73 -10.75 7.64
C VAL A 56 -1.28 -10.34 7.38
N SER A 57 -1.03 -9.06 7.09
CA SER A 57 0.33 -8.53 6.92
C SER A 57 1.15 -8.64 8.21
N ALA A 58 0.54 -8.36 9.36
CA ALA A 58 1.19 -8.52 10.66
C ALA A 58 1.48 -9.99 10.99
N ALA A 59 0.52 -10.88 10.76
CA ALA A 59 0.69 -12.32 10.96
C ALA A 59 1.81 -12.88 10.05
N PHE A 60 1.87 -12.43 8.79
CA PHE A 60 2.95 -12.77 7.89
C PHE A 60 4.31 -12.30 8.43
N ALA A 61 4.41 -11.05 8.91
CA ALA A 61 5.64 -10.53 9.49
C ALA A 61 6.08 -11.33 10.73
N VAL A 62 5.14 -11.66 11.61
CA VAL A 62 5.40 -12.51 12.79
C VAL A 62 5.85 -13.90 12.36
N LEU A 63 5.20 -14.53 11.39
CA LEU A 63 5.59 -15.84 10.87
C LEU A 63 7.00 -15.81 10.28
N MET A 64 7.35 -14.77 9.54
CA MET A 64 8.69 -14.63 8.96
C MET A 64 9.75 -14.40 10.03
N THR A 65 9.47 -13.61 11.07
CA THR A 65 10.45 -13.25 12.11
C THR A 65 10.54 -14.29 13.23
N THR A 66 9.44 -14.54 13.95
CA THR A 66 9.42 -15.45 15.11
C THR A 66 9.12 -16.89 14.72
N GLY A 67 8.45 -17.13 13.59
CA GLY A 67 8.15 -18.45 13.03
C GLY A 67 9.28 -19.09 12.24
N HIS A 68 10.52 -18.58 12.37
CA HIS A 68 11.70 -19.06 11.66
C HIS A 68 11.63 -19.01 10.12
N GLY A 69 10.65 -18.32 9.54
CA GLY A 69 10.51 -18.18 8.08
C GLY A 69 11.76 -17.57 7.43
N LEU A 70 12.35 -16.55 8.05
CA LEU A 70 13.60 -15.95 7.59
C LEU A 70 14.76 -16.96 7.65
N THR A 71 14.87 -17.71 8.72
CA THR A 71 15.93 -18.71 8.91
C THR A 71 15.87 -19.80 7.84
N TYR A 72 14.66 -20.30 7.53
CA TYR A 72 14.50 -21.30 6.47
C TYR A 72 14.84 -20.76 5.09
N LEU A 73 14.41 -19.53 4.77
CA LEU A 73 14.74 -18.89 3.48
C LEU A 73 16.25 -18.62 3.38
N THR A 74 16.89 -18.14 4.45
CA THR A 74 18.33 -17.91 4.46
C THR A 74 19.09 -19.22 4.22
N ALA A 75 18.78 -20.28 4.98
CA ALA A 75 19.39 -21.58 4.80
C ALA A 75 19.21 -22.11 3.37
N LEU A 76 18.04 -21.91 2.75
CA LEU A 76 17.79 -22.30 1.37
C LEU A 76 18.73 -21.55 0.41
N PHE A 77 18.89 -20.23 0.55
CA PHE A 77 19.74 -19.45 -0.34
C PHE A 77 21.24 -19.71 -0.12
N GLU A 78 21.66 -20.00 1.10
CA GLU A 78 23.03 -20.42 1.43
C GLU A 78 23.41 -21.75 0.77
N THR A 79 22.45 -22.64 0.46
CA THR A 79 22.75 -23.85 -0.33
C THR A 79 22.96 -23.55 -1.81
N LEU A 80 22.54 -22.39 -2.31
CA LEU A 80 22.61 -22.00 -3.73
C LEU A 80 23.85 -21.15 -4.05
N THR A 81 24.34 -20.38 -3.07
CA THR A 81 25.49 -19.48 -3.27
C THR A 81 26.16 -19.12 -1.95
N ASP A 82 27.51 -19.04 -2.01
CA ASP A 82 28.36 -18.62 -0.88
C ASP A 82 28.47 -17.09 -0.77
N ASN A 83 27.91 -16.36 -1.74
CA ASN A 83 27.97 -14.89 -1.73
C ASN A 83 26.91 -14.30 -0.81
N THR A 84 27.35 -13.74 0.32
CA THR A 84 26.49 -13.14 1.35
C THR A 84 25.56 -12.06 0.83
N LEU A 85 26.02 -11.20 -0.10
CA LEU A 85 25.17 -10.15 -0.70
C LEU A 85 24.06 -10.74 -1.55
N LEU A 86 24.36 -11.79 -2.32
CA LEU A 86 23.34 -12.48 -3.13
C LEU A 86 22.32 -13.19 -2.25
N VAL A 87 22.74 -13.81 -1.15
CA VAL A 87 21.83 -14.42 -0.16
C VAL A 87 20.89 -13.36 0.42
N GLN A 88 21.43 -12.25 0.91
CA GLN A 88 20.63 -11.16 1.48
C GLN A 88 19.67 -10.53 0.46
N TRP A 89 20.12 -10.31 -0.76
CA TRP A 89 19.30 -9.77 -1.84
C TRP A 89 18.16 -10.72 -2.21
N SER A 90 18.47 -12.02 -2.40
CA SER A 90 17.47 -13.04 -2.70
C SER A 90 16.43 -13.18 -1.59
N LEU A 91 16.86 -13.06 -0.33
CA LEU A 91 15.98 -13.05 0.84
C LEU A 91 14.99 -11.88 0.78
N LEU A 92 15.48 -10.66 0.57
CA LEU A 92 14.61 -9.46 0.49
C LEU A 92 13.60 -9.57 -0.66
N VAL A 93 14.06 -9.96 -1.84
CA VAL A 93 13.20 -10.12 -3.03
C VAL A 93 12.15 -11.20 -2.81
N SER A 94 12.52 -12.33 -2.19
CA SER A 94 11.60 -13.42 -1.89
C SER A 94 10.52 -13.02 -0.90
N ILE A 95 10.87 -12.28 0.16
CA ILE A 95 9.90 -11.77 1.13
C ILE A 95 8.92 -10.83 0.46
N MET A 96 9.42 -9.92 -0.40
CA MET A 96 8.55 -9.01 -1.16
C MET A 96 7.63 -9.78 -2.10
N GLY A 97 8.14 -10.78 -2.80
CA GLY A 97 7.35 -11.64 -3.67
C GLY A 97 6.27 -12.42 -2.92
N LEU A 98 6.63 -13.05 -1.81
CA LEU A 98 5.68 -13.76 -0.94
C LEU A 98 4.59 -12.83 -0.40
N MET A 99 4.96 -11.61 0.00
CA MET A 99 4.00 -10.61 0.46
C MET A 99 3.02 -10.22 -0.65
N VAL A 100 3.46 -10.07 -1.89
CA VAL A 100 2.59 -9.84 -3.05
C VAL A 100 1.64 -11.02 -3.25
N VAL A 101 2.13 -12.25 -3.22
CA VAL A 101 1.31 -13.46 -3.38
C VAL A 101 0.22 -13.55 -2.30
N VAL A 102 0.57 -13.29 -1.05
CA VAL A 102 -0.37 -13.29 0.08
C VAL A 102 -1.39 -12.16 -0.01
N SER A 103 -0.98 -10.98 -0.48
CA SER A 103 -1.88 -9.82 -0.57
C SER A 103 -2.82 -9.84 -1.78
N LEU A 104 -2.45 -10.46 -2.89
CA LEU A 104 -3.26 -10.49 -4.12
C LEU A 104 -4.71 -11.00 -3.93
N PRO A 105 -4.98 -12.16 -3.30
CA PRO A 105 -6.34 -12.64 -3.09
C PRO A 105 -7.15 -11.71 -2.18
N LEU A 106 -6.53 -11.11 -1.18
CA LEU A 106 -7.18 -10.15 -0.29
C LEU A 106 -7.50 -8.84 -1.00
N GLU A 107 -6.57 -8.33 -1.81
CA GLU A 107 -6.83 -7.15 -2.64
C GLU A 107 -7.95 -7.37 -3.66
N TRP A 108 -8.03 -8.56 -4.25
CA TRP A 108 -9.14 -8.92 -5.12
C TRP A 108 -10.47 -8.89 -4.36
N LEU A 109 -10.53 -9.49 -3.18
CA LEU A 109 -11.73 -9.51 -2.35
C LEU A 109 -12.15 -8.08 -1.95
N ILE A 110 -11.20 -7.27 -1.49
CA ILE A 110 -11.43 -5.93 -0.95
C ILE A 110 -11.71 -4.91 -2.07
N ARG A 111 -10.85 -4.88 -3.08
CA ARG A 111 -10.90 -3.82 -4.10
C ARG A 111 -11.82 -4.14 -5.27
N TYR A 112 -11.96 -5.42 -5.64
CA TYR A 112 -12.80 -5.80 -6.74
C TYR A 112 -14.20 -6.17 -6.28
N ARG A 113 -14.34 -7.22 -5.46
CA ARG A 113 -15.65 -7.74 -5.03
C ARG A 113 -16.49 -6.73 -4.27
N LEU A 114 -15.86 -5.99 -3.35
CA LEU A 114 -16.57 -4.97 -2.59
C LEU A 114 -17.12 -3.88 -3.52
N ARG A 115 -16.32 -3.39 -4.46
CA ARG A 115 -16.78 -2.39 -5.44
C ARG A 115 -17.84 -2.92 -6.39
N GLU A 116 -17.75 -4.19 -6.80
CA GLU A 116 -18.76 -4.86 -7.62
C GLU A 116 -20.11 -4.91 -6.87
N ARG A 117 -20.10 -5.31 -5.60
CA ARG A 117 -21.30 -5.39 -4.74
C ARG A 117 -21.99 -4.04 -4.58
N PHE A 118 -21.23 -2.97 -4.42
CA PHE A 118 -21.78 -1.60 -4.31
C PHE A 118 -22.05 -0.93 -5.66
N GLY A 119 -21.80 -1.59 -6.79
CA GLY A 119 -22.00 -1.04 -8.12
C GLY A 119 -21.00 0.07 -8.51
N TYR A 120 -19.86 0.15 -7.82
CA TYR A 120 -18.78 1.09 -8.13
C TYR A 120 -17.73 0.50 -9.07
N GLN A 121 -17.83 -0.79 -9.42
CA GLN A 121 -16.89 -1.45 -10.31
C GLN A 121 -17.26 -1.20 -11.77
N ARG A 122 -16.35 -0.57 -12.52
CA ARG A 122 -16.50 -0.25 -13.94
C ARG A 122 -15.70 -1.17 -14.87
N ARG A 123 -14.77 -1.97 -14.31
CA ARG A 123 -13.87 -2.82 -15.08
C ARG A 123 -14.25 -4.28 -15.01
N SER A 124 -13.98 -5.03 -16.08
CA SER A 124 -14.13 -6.47 -16.09
C SER A 124 -13.11 -7.15 -15.14
N ARG A 125 -13.44 -8.38 -14.71
CA ARG A 125 -12.53 -9.18 -13.84
C ARG A 125 -11.17 -9.38 -14.47
N LYS A 126 -11.13 -9.67 -15.78
CA LYS A 126 -9.87 -9.89 -16.54
C LYS A 126 -9.01 -8.63 -16.57
N GLU A 127 -9.61 -7.47 -16.85
CA GLU A 127 -8.89 -6.20 -16.89
C GLU A 127 -8.36 -5.78 -15.52
N TRP A 128 -9.17 -5.99 -14.48
CA TRP A 128 -8.74 -5.70 -13.11
C TRP A 128 -7.53 -6.56 -12.74
N PHE A 129 -7.63 -7.89 -12.98
CA PHE A 129 -6.55 -8.83 -12.66
C PHE A 129 -5.27 -8.52 -13.45
N LYS A 130 -5.36 -8.34 -14.77
CA LYS A 130 -4.22 -7.97 -15.62
C LYS A 130 -3.53 -6.70 -15.12
N ARG A 131 -4.31 -5.69 -14.73
CA ARG A 131 -3.77 -4.43 -14.21
C ARG A 131 -3.11 -4.63 -12.85
N THR A 132 -3.75 -5.33 -11.93
CA THR A 132 -3.22 -5.55 -10.57
C THR A 132 -1.93 -6.34 -10.63
N VAL A 133 -1.91 -7.45 -11.36
CA VAL A 133 -0.69 -8.23 -11.59
C VAL A 133 0.37 -7.37 -12.28
N GLY A 134 0.03 -6.61 -13.31
CA GLY A 134 0.97 -5.71 -14.00
C GLY A 134 1.57 -4.66 -13.09
N ILE A 135 0.79 -4.07 -12.19
CA ILE A 135 1.32 -3.10 -11.20
C ILE A 135 2.21 -3.80 -10.17
N SER A 136 1.81 -4.99 -9.69
CA SER A 136 2.61 -5.76 -8.73
C SER A 136 3.93 -6.23 -9.32
N THR A 137 3.92 -6.73 -10.56
CA THR A 137 5.15 -7.16 -11.26
C THR A 137 6.06 -5.98 -11.59
N ALA A 138 5.50 -4.84 -12.01
CA ALA A 138 6.29 -3.62 -12.22
C ALA A 138 6.89 -3.09 -10.91
N GLY A 139 6.14 -3.17 -9.81
CA GLY A 139 6.64 -2.84 -8.47
C GLY A 139 7.78 -3.73 -8.02
N LEU A 140 7.65 -5.05 -8.20
CA LEU A 140 8.72 -6.00 -7.92
C LEU A 140 9.94 -5.75 -8.82
N ALA A 141 9.75 -5.54 -10.13
CA ALA A 141 10.83 -5.23 -11.05
C ALA A 141 11.61 -3.97 -10.67
N ALA A 142 10.91 -2.93 -10.19
CA ALA A 142 11.54 -1.72 -9.66
C ALA A 142 12.24 -1.96 -8.31
N ALA A 143 11.72 -2.88 -7.49
CA ALA A 143 12.31 -3.22 -6.20
C ALA A 143 13.64 -3.99 -6.34
N LEU A 144 13.84 -4.76 -7.42
CA LEU A 144 15.07 -5.51 -7.65
C LEU A 144 16.33 -4.61 -7.62
N PRO A 145 16.45 -3.57 -8.46
CA PRO A 145 17.61 -2.69 -8.41
C PRO A 145 17.63 -1.82 -7.14
N ALA A 146 16.47 -1.45 -6.59
CA ALA A 146 16.41 -0.64 -5.38
C ALA A 146 16.94 -1.39 -4.16
N THR A 147 16.59 -2.66 -3.99
CA THR A 147 17.10 -3.51 -2.90
C THR A 147 18.58 -3.83 -3.07
N ALA A 148 19.05 -4.09 -4.30
CA ALA A 148 20.47 -4.27 -4.58
C ALA A 148 21.27 -3.01 -4.22
N LEU A 149 20.81 -1.85 -4.66
CA LEU A 149 21.45 -0.56 -4.32
C LEU A 149 21.46 -0.33 -2.80
N LEU A 150 20.36 -0.63 -2.10
CA LEU A 150 20.28 -0.51 -0.65
C LEU A 150 21.34 -1.36 0.04
N LEU A 151 21.52 -2.61 -0.35
CA LEU A 151 22.51 -3.51 0.24
C LEU A 151 23.95 -3.02 -0.02
N ILE A 152 24.25 -2.56 -1.23
CA ILE A 152 25.54 -1.97 -1.57
C ILE A 152 25.80 -0.71 -0.72
N LEU A 153 24.80 0.14 -0.56
CA LEU A 153 24.91 1.32 0.30
C LEU A 153 25.18 0.95 1.76
N CYS A 154 24.49 -0.07 2.29
CA CYS A 154 24.72 -0.57 3.65
C CYS A 154 26.16 -1.05 3.83
N GLU A 155 26.71 -1.75 2.83
CA GLU A 155 28.08 -2.24 2.87
C GLU A 155 29.13 -1.13 2.79
N VAL A 156 28.94 -0.16 1.89
CA VAL A 156 29.88 0.95 1.67
C VAL A 156 29.86 1.97 2.82
N THR A 157 28.68 2.29 3.36
CA THR A 157 28.53 3.34 4.40
C THR A 157 28.61 2.80 5.83
N GLY A 158 28.63 1.47 6.01
CA GLY A 158 28.68 0.83 7.32
C GLY A 158 27.55 1.30 8.24
N PRO A 159 27.83 1.69 9.49
CA PRO A 159 26.80 2.05 10.47
C PRO A 159 26.00 3.33 10.13
N TYR A 160 26.45 4.11 9.15
CA TYR A 160 25.81 5.39 8.79
C TYR A 160 24.82 5.28 7.62
N TRP A 161 24.53 4.07 7.09
CA TRP A 161 23.63 3.85 5.97
C TRP A 161 22.23 4.48 6.16
N TRP A 162 21.71 4.48 7.37
CA TRP A 162 20.40 5.03 7.70
C TRP A 162 20.34 6.57 7.55
N LEU A 163 21.45 7.30 7.85
CA LEU A 163 21.55 8.74 7.63
C LEU A 163 21.41 9.08 6.15
N LEU A 164 22.07 8.30 5.29
CA LEU A 164 22.03 8.50 3.86
C LEU A 164 20.62 8.24 3.30
N LEU A 165 19.94 7.19 3.78
CA LEU A 165 18.55 6.94 3.42
C LEU A 165 17.60 8.05 3.89
N TRP A 166 17.81 8.59 5.09
CA TRP A 166 17.08 9.75 5.59
C TRP A 166 17.28 10.98 4.72
N MET A 167 18.52 11.28 4.34
CA MET A 167 18.81 12.40 3.45
C MET A 167 18.14 12.24 2.08
N LEU A 168 18.21 11.05 1.48
CA LEU A 168 17.53 10.74 0.22
C LEU A 168 16.02 10.88 0.35
N TYR A 169 15.43 10.40 1.43
CA TYR A 169 14.01 10.53 1.71
C TYR A 169 13.57 11.99 1.85
N LEU A 170 14.33 12.81 2.60
CA LEU A 170 14.08 14.24 2.73
C LEU A 170 14.22 14.98 1.40
N ALA A 171 15.25 14.66 0.61
CA ALA A 171 15.44 15.21 -0.73
C ALA A 171 14.26 14.85 -1.65
N TRP A 172 13.78 13.61 -1.59
CA TRP A 172 12.59 13.16 -2.33
C TRP A 172 11.32 13.88 -1.90
N LEU A 173 11.09 14.07 -0.58
CA LEU A 173 9.97 14.83 -0.05
C LEU A 173 10.01 16.29 -0.53
N PHE A 174 11.17 16.92 -0.46
CA PHE A 174 11.36 18.29 -0.93
C PHE A 174 11.10 18.41 -2.44
N TRP A 175 11.63 17.48 -3.25
CA TRP A 175 11.38 17.40 -4.68
C TRP A 175 9.89 17.25 -4.98
N ARG A 176 9.22 16.33 -4.31
CA ARG A 176 7.78 16.09 -4.46
C ARG A 176 6.96 17.31 -4.05
N TRP A 177 7.32 17.99 -2.97
CA TRP A 177 6.67 19.22 -2.53
C TRP A 177 6.84 20.32 -3.58
N ARG A 178 8.01 20.51 -4.12
CA ARG A 178 8.29 21.47 -5.18
C ARG A 178 7.49 21.21 -6.46
N LEU A 179 7.40 19.95 -6.89
CA LEU A 179 6.56 19.56 -8.02
C LEU A 179 5.07 19.82 -7.76
N SER A 180 4.59 19.63 -6.57
CA SER A 180 3.20 19.91 -6.16
C SER A 180 2.88 21.40 -6.26
N LEU A 181 3.79 22.28 -5.83
CA LEU A 181 3.65 23.73 -5.96
C LEU A 181 3.61 24.18 -7.41
N MET A 182 4.50 23.66 -8.26
CA MET A 182 4.51 23.98 -9.69
C MET A 182 3.22 23.53 -10.39
N ARG A 183 2.69 22.36 -10.06
CA ARG A 183 1.39 21.87 -10.59
C ARG A 183 0.24 22.72 -10.09
N GLY A 184 0.22 23.15 -8.84
CA GLY A 184 -0.80 24.06 -8.28
C GLY A 184 -0.80 25.42 -8.98
N GLN A 185 0.34 25.97 -9.32
CA GLN A 185 0.45 27.23 -10.07
C GLN A 185 -0.06 27.10 -11.51
N LEU A 186 0.20 25.97 -12.19
CA LEU A 186 -0.32 25.73 -13.55
C LEU A 186 -1.85 25.63 -13.57
N TRP A 187 -2.48 25.09 -12.53
CA TRP A 187 -3.94 25.03 -12.42
C TRP A 187 -4.57 26.40 -12.13
N SER A 188 -3.91 27.24 -11.33
CA SER A 188 -4.41 28.60 -11.07
C SER A 188 -4.35 29.52 -12.28
N LEU A 189 -3.33 29.37 -13.13
CA LEU A 189 -3.21 30.11 -14.38
C LEU A 189 -4.25 29.68 -15.43
N SER A 190 -4.66 28.42 -15.42
CA SER A 190 -5.70 27.89 -16.31
C SER A 190 -7.11 28.41 -15.98
N LEU A 191 -7.36 28.80 -14.73
CA LEU A 191 -8.67 29.34 -14.29
C LEU A 191 -8.82 30.85 -14.54
N ILE A 192 -7.74 31.56 -14.86
CA ILE A 192 -7.78 33.02 -15.16
C ILE A 192 -8.12 33.28 -16.65
N HIS A 193 -8.08 32.25 -17.50
CA HIS A 193 -8.38 32.33 -18.93
C HIS A 193 -9.79 31.85 -19.33
N ILE A 194 -10.70 31.65 -18.37
CA ILE A 194 -12.12 31.43 -18.59
C ILE A 194 -12.88 32.58 -17.92
#